data_4a52d4c545980fe25402797810060d3f
#
_entry.id   4a52d4c545980fe25402797810060d3f
#
_cell.length_a   1.000
_cell.length_b   1.000
_cell.length_c   1.000
_cell.angle_alpha   90.00
_cell.angle_beta   90.00
_cell.angle_gamma   90.00
#
_symmetry.space_group_name_H-M   'P 1'
#
loop_
_entity.id
_entity.type
_entity.pdbx_description
1 polymer ?
#
loop_
_entity_poly.entity_id
_entity_poly.type
_entity_poly.pdbx_seq_one_letter_code
_entity_poly.pdbx_strand_id
1 'polypeptide(L)'
;QAWQNLVTASTQSAPVTPFNKTLSADRAWGVASVSIAASQAVRRRLGVTLNDLLHAMVAEALRDWMLARRALPAAPLVVLVPKVAAGTGPDPAALNRIEMGVSTLPTHVSDPVARLKTIHSAMRQAKDAPLFTETVMDLAARMSSASTSPLTRYAADLAVQFRVMDY
;
A
#
# COMPACT_ATOMS: atom_id res chain seq x y z
N GLN A 1 8.46 9.25 -17.32
CA GLN A 1 8.44 9.26 -15.85
C GLN A 1 7.56 8.11 -15.28
N ALA A 2 6.30 7.91 -15.78
CA ALA A 2 5.43 6.81 -15.38
C ALA A 2 6.06 5.42 -15.63
N TRP A 3 6.74 5.23 -16.76
CA TRP A 3 7.45 4.01 -17.09
C TRP A 3 8.66 3.75 -16.17
N GLN A 4 9.40 4.79 -15.81
CA GLN A 4 10.51 4.67 -14.86
C GLN A 4 10.02 4.31 -13.46
N ASN A 5 8.88 4.86 -13.03
CA ASN A 5 8.25 4.53 -11.75
C ASN A 5 7.75 3.06 -11.74
N LEU A 6 7.21 2.57 -12.85
CA LEU A 6 6.79 1.17 -13.01
C LEU A 6 8.00 0.22 -12.91
N VAL A 7 9.10 0.55 -13.58
CA VAL A 7 10.35 -0.22 -13.52
C VAL A 7 10.93 -0.22 -12.10
N THR A 8 10.92 0.92 -11.43
CA THR A 8 11.42 1.04 -10.04
C THR A 8 10.54 0.24 -9.06
N ALA A 9 9.22 0.25 -9.25
CA ALA A 9 8.30 -0.55 -8.43
C ALA A 9 8.44 -2.06 -8.70
N SER A 10 8.68 -2.46 -9.97
CA SER A 10 8.90 -3.86 -10.32
C SER A 10 10.26 -4.40 -9.84
N THR A 11 11.23 -3.53 -9.55
CA THR A 11 12.52 -3.92 -8.96
C THR A 11 12.48 -4.04 -7.44
N GLN A 12 11.46 -3.51 -6.76
CA GLN A 12 11.23 -3.80 -5.35
C GLN A 12 10.51 -5.14 -5.22
N SER A 13 11.28 -6.21 -5.22
CA SER A 13 10.75 -7.55 -4.95
C SER A 13 10.16 -7.59 -3.54
N ALA A 14 8.83 -7.73 -3.44
CA ALA A 14 8.18 -7.93 -2.16
C ALA A 14 8.66 -9.26 -1.55
N PRO A 15 8.99 -9.30 -0.25
CA PRO A 15 9.40 -10.54 0.39
C PRO A 15 8.24 -11.54 0.43
N VAL A 16 8.57 -12.83 0.30
CA VAL A 16 7.58 -13.90 0.49
C VAL A 16 7.17 -13.95 1.96
N THR A 17 5.88 -13.93 2.21
CA THR A 17 5.29 -13.94 3.55
C THR A 17 4.22 -15.03 3.68
N PRO A 18 3.77 -15.36 4.89
CA PRO A 18 2.62 -16.24 5.06
C PRO A 18 1.32 -15.75 4.40
N PHE A 19 1.23 -14.46 4.06
CA PHE A 19 0.08 -13.87 3.36
C PHE A 19 0.05 -14.20 1.86
N ASN A 20 1.18 -14.61 1.27
CA ASN A 20 1.31 -14.93 -0.15
C ASN A 20 0.94 -16.39 -0.49
N LYS A 21 0.04 -16.99 0.28
CA LYS A 21 -0.44 -18.36 0.07
C LYS A 21 -1.77 -18.37 -0.68
N THR A 22 -2.14 -19.53 -1.23
CA THR A 22 -3.47 -19.76 -1.78
C THR A 22 -4.52 -19.47 -0.70
N LEU A 23 -5.52 -18.68 -1.04
CA LEU A 23 -6.59 -18.31 -0.13
C LEU A 23 -7.59 -19.47 0.02
N SER A 24 -8.05 -19.72 1.25
CA SER A 24 -9.20 -20.58 1.52
C SER A 24 -10.52 -19.83 1.32
N ALA A 25 -11.64 -20.54 1.41
CA ALA A 25 -12.97 -19.92 1.46
C ALA A 25 -13.27 -19.24 2.81
N ASP A 26 -12.52 -19.59 3.85
CA ASP A 26 -12.74 -19.06 5.19
C ASP A 26 -12.36 -17.59 5.27
N ARG A 27 -13.12 -16.84 6.05
CA ARG A 27 -12.89 -15.43 6.34
C ARG A 27 -12.99 -15.20 7.84
N ALA A 28 -12.11 -14.35 8.36
CA ALA A 28 -12.16 -13.86 9.72
C ALA A 28 -11.94 -12.35 9.70
N TRP A 29 -12.54 -11.64 10.62
CA TRP A 29 -12.39 -10.21 10.77
C TRP A 29 -12.26 -9.83 12.24
N GLY A 30 -11.69 -8.67 12.49
CA GLY A 30 -11.54 -8.14 13.85
C GLY A 30 -11.61 -6.60 13.83
N VAL A 31 -11.91 -6.01 14.96
CA VAL A 31 -11.98 -4.55 15.13
C VAL A 31 -11.10 -4.14 16.30
N ALA A 32 -10.37 -3.06 16.12
CA ALA A 32 -9.64 -2.40 17.19
C ALA A 32 -9.90 -0.89 17.14
N SER A 33 -9.83 -0.24 18.29
CA SER A 33 -10.02 1.20 18.43
C SER A 33 -8.80 1.86 19.04
N VAL A 34 -8.46 3.03 18.54
CA VAL A 34 -7.34 3.83 19.03
C VAL A 34 -7.83 5.24 19.37
N SER A 35 -7.36 5.79 20.49
CA SER A 35 -7.69 7.15 20.89
C SER A 35 -7.13 8.18 19.90
N ILE A 36 -8.01 8.96 19.30
CA ILE A 36 -7.64 10.09 18.42
C ILE A 36 -6.79 11.11 19.17
N ALA A 37 -7.13 11.44 20.41
CA ALA A 37 -6.40 12.41 21.23
C ALA A 37 -4.95 11.94 21.47
N ALA A 38 -4.75 10.67 21.85
CA ALA A 38 -3.43 10.07 22.02
C ALA A 38 -2.64 10.06 20.72
N SER A 39 -3.27 9.65 19.62
CA SER A 39 -2.66 9.64 18.28
C SER A 39 -2.22 11.04 17.84
N GLN A 40 -3.03 12.06 18.10
CA GLN A 40 -2.70 13.46 17.81
C GLN A 40 -1.52 13.97 18.66
N ALA A 41 -1.44 13.57 19.93
CA ALA A 41 -0.33 13.95 20.80
C ALA A 41 1.00 13.37 20.28
N VAL A 42 1.02 12.09 19.92
CA VAL A 42 2.21 11.42 19.38
C VAL A 42 2.63 12.04 18.04
N ARG A 43 1.69 12.23 17.11
CA ARG A 43 2.01 12.79 15.78
C ARG A 43 2.60 14.19 15.86
N ARG A 44 2.05 15.05 16.76
CA ARG A 44 2.58 16.41 16.98
C ARG A 44 4.01 16.37 17.52
N ARG A 45 4.26 15.48 18.48
CA ARG A 45 5.59 15.35 19.12
C ARG A 45 6.66 14.85 18.13
N LEU A 46 6.29 13.97 17.20
CA LEU A 46 7.22 13.34 16.28
C LEU A 46 7.22 13.98 14.87
N GLY A 47 6.36 14.97 14.61
CA GLY A 47 6.28 15.67 13.33
C GLY A 47 5.80 14.79 12.17
N VAL A 48 4.94 13.81 12.44
CA VAL A 48 4.40 12.86 11.46
C VAL A 48 2.91 13.07 11.21
N THR A 49 2.37 12.48 10.15
CA THR A 49 0.93 12.52 9.88
C THR A 49 0.17 11.43 10.64
N LEU A 50 -1.15 11.55 10.75
CA LEU A 50 -1.97 10.50 11.34
C LEU A 50 -1.89 9.21 10.52
N ASN A 51 -1.84 9.34 9.20
CA ASN A 51 -1.70 8.20 8.30
C ASN A 51 -0.38 7.44 8.52
N ASP A 52 0.74 8.15 8.72
CA ASP A 52 2.02 7.52 9.03
C ASP A 52 1.96 6.73 10.34
N LEU A 53 1.27 7.29 11.36
CA LEU A 53 1.09 6.63 12.64
C LEU A 53 0.23 5.37 12.53
N LEU A 54 -0.86 5.41 11.75
CA LEU A 54 -1.68 4.23 11.48
C LEU A 54 -0.89 3.13 10.77
N HIS A 55 -0.09 3.49 9.76
CA HIS A 55 0.78 2.52 9.09
C HIS A 55 1.85 1.95 10.04
N ALA A 56 2.36 2.75 10.97
CA ALA A 56 3.30 2.26 11.97
C ALA A 56 2.65 1.25 12.95
N MET A 57 1.41 1.48 13.35
CA MET A 57 0.65 0.52 14.17
C MET A 57 0.40 -0.79 13.42
N VAL A 58 0.02 -0.70 12.13
CA VAL A 58 -0.14 -1.89 11.28
C VAL A 58 1.20 -2.62 11.11
N ALA A 59 2.29 -1.88 10.88
CA ALA A 59 3.63 -2.46 10.76
C ALA A 59 4.06 -3.20 12.04
N GLU A 60 3.75 -2.66 13.22
CA GLU A 60 4.00 -3.32 14.50
C GLU A 60 3.19 -4.60 14.64
N ALA A 61 1.89 -4.53 14.42
CA ALA A 61 1.01 -5.69 14.53
C ALA A 61 1.43 -6.83 13.58
N LEU A 62 1.78 -6.50 12.33
CA LEU A 62 2.29 -7.46 11.36
C LEU A 62 3.66 -8.02 11.77
N ARG A 63 4.54 -7.17 12.31
CA ARG A 63 5.83 -7.60 12.84
C ARG A 63 5.65 -8.63 13.94
N ASP A 64 4.86 -8.32 14.96
CA ASP A 64 4.61 -9.23 16.11
C ASP A 64 4.00 -10.54 15.65
N TRP A 65 3.02 -10.46 14.74
CA TRP A 65 2.36 -11.63 14.18
C TRP A 65 3.34 -12.54 13.43
N MET A 66 4.24 -11.96 12.63
CA MET A 66 5.25 -12.70 11.87
C MET A 66 6.38 -13.20 12.76
N LEU A 67 6.80 -12.44 13.78
CA LEU A 67 7.80 -12.90 14.76
C LEU A 67 7.31 -14.14 15.51
N ALA A 68 6.06 -14.13 15.99
CA ALA A 68 5.47 -15.28 16.67
C ALA A 68 5.44 -16.54 15.80
N ARG A 69 5.51 -16.40 14.48
CA ARG A 69 5.51 -17.48 13.47
C ARG A 69 6.88 -17.76 12.87
N ARG A 70 7.93 -17.09 13.34
CA ARG A 70 9.30 -17.17 12.79
C ARG A 70 9.32 -16.90 11.27
N ALA A 71 8.48 -15.98 10.81
CA ALA A 71 8.24 -15.67 9.40
C ALA A 71 8.50 -14.19 9.08
N LEU A 72 9.15 -13.45 9.97
CA LEU A 72 9.49 -12.04 9.72
C LEU A 72 10.59 -11.97 8.65
N PRO A 73 10.32 -11.33 7.49
CA PRO A 73 11.34 -11.15 6.46
C PRO A 73 12.39 -10.11 6.90
N ALA A 74 13.60 -10.24 6.40
CA ALA A 74 14.66 -9.25 6.59
C ALA A 74 14.45 -7.97 5.77
N ALA A 75 13.64 -8.03 4.72
CA ALA A 75 13.27 -6.90 3.87
C ALA A 75 11.93 -6.28 4.32
N PRO A 76 11.68 -5.00 4.01
CA PRO A 76 10.39 -4.37 4.29
C PRO A 76 9.26 -5.01 3.47
N LEU A 77 8.05 -4.98 3.99
CA LEU A 77 6.87 -5.30 3.20
C LEU A 77 6.59 -4.18 2.21
N VAL A 78 5.97 -4.52 1.08
CA VAL A 78 5.51 -3.55 0.08
C VAL A 78 4.01 -3.35 0.25
N VAL A 79 3.56 -2.09 0.23
CA VAL A 79 2.15 -1.72 0.37
C VAL A 79 1.73 -0.75 -0.70
N LEU A 80 0.48 -0.85 -1.11
CA LEU A 80 -0.17 0.12 -1.97
C LEU A 80 -0.87 1.18 -1.12
N VAL A 81 -0.71 2.41 -1.51
CA VAL A 81 -1.27 3.58 -0.81
C VAL A 81 -2.21 4.31 -1.77
N PRO A 82 -3.53 4.17 -1.60
CA PRO A 82 -4.48 4.95 -2.38
C PRO A 82 -4.43 6.42 -1.95
N LYS A 83 -4.50 7.30 -2.92
CA LYS A 83 -4.57 8.75 -2.75
C LYS A 83 -5.68 9.28 -3.65
N VAL A 84 -6.54 10.12 -3.10
CA VAL A 84 -7.49 10.86 -3.93
C VAL A 84 -6.71 11.86 -4.77
N ALA A 85 -6.84 11.77 -6.09
CA ALA A 85 -6.22 12.73 -6.99
C ALA A 85 -6.83 14.12 -6.74
N ALA A 86 -5.99 15.15 -6.73
CA ALA A 86 -6.47 16.51 -6.61
C ALA A 86 -7.29 16.87 -7.86
N GLY A 87 -8.61 16.87 -7.74
CA GLY A 87 -9.51 17.30 -8.79
C GLY A 87 -9.46 18.81 -8.94
N THR A 88 -9.10 19.28 -10.12
CA THR A 88 -9.20 20.70 -10.49
C THR A 88 -10.49 20.92 -11.28
N GLY A 89 -11.63 21.03 -10.59
CA GLY A 89 -12.87 21.40 -11.26
C GLY A 89 -14.15 20.94 -10.55
N PRO A 90 -15.30 21.51 -10.94
CA PRO A 90 -16.61 21.21 -10.38
C PRO A 90 -17.21 19.88 -10.88
N ASP A 91 -16.44 19.04 -11.58
CA ASP A 91 -16.93 17.77 -12.11
C ASP A 91 -17.06 16.73 -10.98
N PRO A 92 -18.27 16.25 -10.67
CA PRO A 92 -18.47 15.18 -9.69
C PRO A 92 -17.72 13.89 -10.00
N ALA A 93 -17.41 13.60 -11.26
CA ALA A 93 -16.61 12.46 -11.67
C ALA A 93 -15.14 12.62 -11.25
N ALA A 94 -14.66 13.84 -11.03
CA ALA A 94 -13.32 14.11 -10.54
C ALA A 94 -13.11 13.71 -9.07
N LEU A 95 -14.20 13.53 -8.29
CA LEU A 95 -14.16 13.16 -6.89
C LEU A 95 -13.78 11.68 -6.64
N ASN A 96 -13.88 10.83 -7.68
CA ASN A 96 -13.57 9.41 -7.60
C ASN A 96 -12.25 9.01 -8.27
N ARG A 97 -11.39 9.97 -8.53
CA ARG A 97 -10.06 9.70 -9.11
C ARG A 97 -9.12 9.22 -8.02
N ILE A 98 -8.71 7.98 -8.10
CA ILE A 98 -7.77 7.37 -7.15
C ILE A 98 -6.43 7.18 -7.86
N GLU A 99 -5.38 7.75 -7.31
CA GLU A 99 -3.99 7.47 -7.65
C GLU A 99 -3.44 6.43 -6.68
N MET A 100 -2.66 5.50 -7.20
CA MET A 100 -2.01 4.47 -6.37
C MET A 100 -0.52 4.77 -6.25
N GLY A 101 -0.03 4.91 -5.05
CA GLY A 101 1.39 4.95 -4.73
C GLY A 101 1.88 3.61 -4.19
N VAL A 102 3.17 3.34 -4.34
CA VAL A 102 3.83 2.20 -3.69
C VAL A 102 4.69 2.72 -2.55
N SER A 103 4.54 2.12 -1.39
CA SER A 103 5.33 2.42 -0.21
C SER A 103 5.85 1.15 0.45
N THR A 104 6.64 1.30 1.49
CA THR A 104 7.17 0.17 2.25
C THR A 104 6.77 0.25 3.72
N LEU A 105 6.52 -0.92 4.31
CA LEU A 105 6.38 -1.08 5.75
C LEU A 105 7.64 -1.79 6.30
N PRO A 106 8.52 -1.08 6.98
CA PRO A 106 9.78 -1.62 7.49
C PRO A 106 9.58 -2.46 8.76
N THR A 107 8.83 -3.56 8.64
CA THR A 107 8.53 -4.49 9.73
C THR A 107 9.78 -5.14 10.34
N HIS A 108 10.88 -5.20 9.60
CA HIS A 108 12.18 -5.70 10.06
C HIS A 108 12.85 -4.75 11.06
N VAL A 109 12.52 -3.46 11.07
CA VAL A 109 13.06 -2.47 12.00
C VAL A 109 12.41 -2.65 13.37
N SER A 110 13.20 -2.96 14.41
CA SER A 110 12.71 -3.26 15.75
C SER A 110 12.30 -2.00 16.52
N ASP A 111 13.07 -0.91 16.41
CA ASP A 111 12.77 0.33 17.11
C ASP A 111 11.53 1.03 16.53
N PRO A 112 10.49 1.27 17.36
CA PRO A 112 9.22 1.80 16.86
C PRO A 112 9.33 3.25 16.36
N VAL A 113 10.24 4.06 16.92
CA VAL A 113 10.40 5.46 16.50
C VAL A 113 11.17 5.52 15.18
N ALA A 114 12.23 4.73 15.04
CA ALA A 114 12.96 4.61 13.78
C ALA A 114 12.05 4.09 12.67
N ARG A 115 11.25 3.06 12.96
CA ARG A 115 10.27 2.50 12.03
C ARG A 115 9.25 3.54 11.58
N LEU A 116 8.67 4.33 12.49
CA LEU A 116 7.73 5.40 12.17
C LEU A 116 8.36 6.48 11.27
N LYS A 117 9.60 6.89 11.56
CA LYS A 117 10.32 7.87 10.72
C LYS A 117 10.59 7.33 9.32
N THR A 118 10.95 6.06 9.20
CA THR A 118 11.15 5.40 7.90
C THR A 118 9.85 5.35 7.12
N ILE A 119 8.73 5.00 7.77
CA ILE A 119 7.39 5.02 7.15
C ILE A 119 7.03 6.43 6.68
N HIS A 120 7.24 7.45 7.50
CA HIS A 120 6.96 8.84 7.13
C HIS A 120 7.70 9.24 5.84
N SER A 121 8.99 8.93 5.73
CA SER A 121 9.77 9.20 4.53
C SER A 121 9.27 8.44 3.31
N ALA A 122 8.97 7.14 3.45
CA ALA A 122 8.46 6.30 2.37
C ALA A 122 7.07 6.75 1.89
N MET A 123 6.19 7.15 2.81
CA MET A 123 4.84 7.66 2.48
C MET A 123 4.89 9.00 1.74
N ARG A 124 5.83 9.87 2.07
CA ARG A 124 6.04 11.11 1.30
C ARG A 124 6.45 10.79 -0.13
N GLN A 125 7.44 9.93 -0.31
CA GLN A 125 7.89 9.52 -1.66
C GLN A 125 6.75 8.89 -2.48
N ALA A 126 5.95 8.02 -1.87
CA ALA A 126 4.81 7.39 -2.54
C ALA A 126 3.73 8.39 -2.99
N LYS A 127 3.56 9.48 -2.25
CA LYS A 127 2.62 10.56 -2.61
C LYS A 127 3.15 11.44 -3.75
N ASP A 128 4.45 11.64 -3.81
CA ASP A 128 5.09 12.50 -4.79
C ASP A 128 5.32 11.79 -6.14
N ALA A 129 5.34 10.45 -6.14
CA ALA A 129 5.55 9.63 -7.32
C ALA A 129 4.48 8.52 -7.43
N PRO A 130 3.24 8.84 -7.82
CA PRO A 130 2.21 7.84 -7.99
C PRO A 130 2.60 6.82 -9.06
N LEU A 131 2.38 5.54 -8.77
CA LEU A 131 2.70 4.44 -9.67
C LEU A 131 1.72 4.37 -10.83
N PHE A 132 0.43 4.56 -10.52
CA PHE A 132 -0.67 4.53 -11.48
C PHE A 132 -1.47 5.82 -11.39
N THR A 133 -1.57 6.50 -12.51
CA THR A 133 -2.58 7.54 -12.73
C THR A 133 -3.79 6.89 -13.40
N GLU A 134 -4.94 7.54 -13.36
CA GLU A 134 -6.17 7.09 -14.03
C GLU A 134 -5.91 6.66 -15.49
N THR A 135 -5.03 7.36 -16.20
CA THR A 135 -4.66 7.06 -17.60
C THR A 135 -4.07 5.66 -17.76
N VAL A 136 -3.28 5.18 -16.78
CA VAL A 136 -2.70 3.83 -16.82
C VAL A 136 -3.75 2.78 -16.48
N MET A 137 -4.66 3.07 -15.54
CA MET A 137 -5.78 2.19 -15.20
C MET A 137 -6.77 2.08 -16.35
N ASP A 138 -7.08 3.19 -17.02
CA ASP A 138 -7.94 3.22 -18.19
C ASP A 138 -7.31 2.49 -19.39
N LEU A 139 -6.01 2.67 -19.60
CA LEU A 139 -5.26 1.91 -20.60
C LEU A 139 -5.23 0.40 -20.29
N ALA A 140 -5.02 0.02 -19.03
CA ALA A 140 -5.06 -1.37 -18.60
C ALA A 140 -6.46 -1.98 -18.77
N ALA A 141 -7.53 -1.24 -18.43
CA ALA A 141 -8.90 -1.66 -18.63
C ALA A 141 -9.25 -1.83 -20.12
N ARG A 142 -8.81 -0.91 -20.97
CA ARG A 142 -9.00 -0.99 -22.44
C ARG A 142 -8.20 -2.13 -23.06
N MET A 143 -6.99 -2.37 -22.59
CA MET A 143 -6.18 -3.52 -23.02
C MET A 143 -6.79 -4.85 -22.55
N SER A 144 -7.39 -4.89 -21.37
CA SER A 144 -8.09 -6.05 -20.83
C SER A 144 -9.35 -6.41 -21.63
N SER A 145 -10.06 -5.41 -22.18
CA SER A 145 -11.25 -5.64 -23.01
C SER A 145 -10.92 -6.06 -24.45
N ALA A 146 -9.68 -5.85 -24.91
CA ALA A 146 -9.32 -5.98 -26.32
C ALA A 146 -8.47 -7.21 -26.68
N SER A 147 -7.96 -8.00 -25.71
CA SER A 147 -6.98 -9.04 -26.05
C SER A 147 -6.91 -10.21 -25.05
N THR A 148 -6.85 -11.42 -25.58
CA THR A 148 -6.51 -12.70 -24.91
C THR A 148 -4.99 -12.90 -24.73
N SER A 149 -4.20 -11.84 -24.66
CA SER A 149 -2.75 -11.92 -24.58
C SER A 149 -2.25 -12.29 -23.15
N PRO A 150 -1.08 -12.93 -23.00
CA PRO A 150 -0.50 -13.24 -21.69
C PRO A 150 -0.29 -12.02 -20.79
N LEU A 151 -0.06 -10.84 -21.38
CA LEU A 151 0.06 -9.57 -20.66
C LEU A 151 -1.26 -9.14 -20.01
N THR A 152 -2.39 -9.44 -20.63
CA THR A 152 -3.72 -9.15 -20.05
C THR A 152 -4.06 -10.10 -18.93
N ARG A 153 -3.59 -11.35 -18.95
CA ARG A 153 -3.68 -12.25 -17.79
C ARG A 153 -2.89 -11.72 -16.60
N TYR A 154 -1.67 -11.25 -16.82
CA TYR A 154 -0.85 -10.67 -15.77
C TYR A 154 -1.47 -9.39 -15.18
N ALA A 155 -2.04 -8.52 -16.02
CA ALA A 155 -2.78 -7.34 -15.56
C ALA A 155 -4.09 -7.71 -14.84
N ALA A 156 -4.79 -8.76 -15.27
CA ALA A 156 -5.98 -9.26 -14.59
C ALA A 156 -5.63 -9.93 -13.25
N ASP A 157 -4.53 -10.68 -13.17
CA ASP A 157 -4.04 -11.28 -11.92
C ASP A 157 -3.58 -10.20 -10.94
N LEU A 158 -2.94 -9.14 -11.41
CA LEU A 158 -2.68 -7.94 -10.62
C LEU A 158 -3.98 -7.30 -10.13
N ALA A 159 -4.96 -7.09 -11.00
CA ALA A 159 -6.25 -6.49 -10.63
C ALA A 159 -7.04 -7.37 -9.65
N VAL A 160 -6.92 -8.69 -9.74
CA VAL A 160 -7.49 -9.64 -8.76
C VAL A 160 -6.75 -9.58 -7.44
N GLN A 161 -5.43 -9.44 -7.44
CA GLN A 161 -4.65 -9.20 -6.22
C GLN A 161 -5.03 -7.87 -5.55
N PHE A 162 -5.36 -6.84 -6.33
CA PHE A 162 -5.85 -5.56 -5.81
C PHE A 162 -7.28 -5.65 -5.26
N ARG A 163 -8.16 -6.50 -5.82
CA ARG A 163 -9.52 -6.72 -5.28
C ARG A 163 -9.53 -7.37 -3.89
N VAL A 164 -8.49 -8.04 -3.49
CA VAL A 164 -8.36 -8.66 -2.16
C VAL A 164 -8.06 -7.62 -1.06
N MET A 165 -7.74 -6.38 -1.43
CA MET A 165 -7.49 -5.28 -0.48
C MET A 165 -8.70 -4.35 -0.24
N ASP A 166 -9.83 -4.58 -0.91
CA ASP A 166 -11.07 -3.79 -0.76
C ASP A 166 -11.99 -4.32 0.36
N TYR A 167 -11.48 -5.12 1.31
CA TYR A 167 -12.23 -5.58 2.50
C TYR A 167 -11.43 -5.40 3.78
#